data_e25b14c0eb6079618521a2f6b28d980d
#
_entry.id   e25b14c0eb6079618521a2f6b28d980d
#
_cell.length_a   1.000
_cell.length_b   1.000
_cell.length_c   1.000
_cell.angle_alpha   90.00
_cell.angle_beta   90.00
_cell.angle_gamma   90.00
#
_symmetry.space_group_name_H-M   'P 1'
#
loop_
_entity.id
_entity.type
_entity.pdbx_description
1 polymer ?
#
loop_
_entity_poly.entity_id
_entity_poly.type
_entity_poly.pdbx_seq_one_letter_code
_entity_poly.pdbx_strand_id
1 'polypeptide(L)' 'MPVPLVPVKALAEAKGRLAPTVGPLQRRLLAIAMFEDVVAALQSVQGLDRPVVVSPDREVWRRADAMGCRVVEEPAG' A
#
# COMPACT_ATOMS: atom_id res chain seq x y z
N MET A 1 -9.12 3.29 20.13
CA MET A 1 -9.57 3.10 18.73
C MET A 1 -8.67 2.12 18.03
N PRO A 2 -9.21 1.14 17.32
CA PRO A 2 -8.37 0.23 16.57
C PRO A 2 -7.59 0.96 15.48
N VAL A 3 -6.35 0.54 15.29
CA VAL A 3 -5.48 1.13 14.27
C VAL A 3 -5.23 0.06 13.22
N PRO A 4 -5.73 0.23 11.99
CA PRO A 4 -5.48 -0.76 10.95
C PRO A 4 -4.04 -0.69 10.46
N LEU A 5 -3.41 -1.85 10.35
CA LEU A 5 -2.07 -1.97 9.78
C LEU A 5 -2.20 -2.48 8.36
N VAL A 6 -1.51 -1.80 7.44
CA VAL A 6 -1.53 -2.18 6.03
C VAL A 6 -0.10 -2.48 5.58
N PRO A 7 0.30 -3.75 5.62
CA PRO A 7 1.63 -4.11 5.12
C PRO A 7 1.63 -4.17 3.60
N VAL A 8 2.58 -3.50 2.98
CA VAL A 8 2.71 -3.46 1.52
C VAL A 8 4.14 -3.81 1.14
N LYS A 9 4.31 -4.87 0.36
CA LYS A 9 5.62 -5.25 -0.14
C LYS A 9 6.12 -4.23 -1.14
N ALA A 10 7.42 -4.28 -1.43
CA ALA A 10 7.97 -3.44 -2.49
C ALA A 10 7.17 -3.65 -3.77
N LEU A 11 6.83 -2.55 -4.44
CA LEU A 11 6.00 -2.64 -5.64
C LEU A 11 6.64 -3.47 -6.74
N ALA A 12 7.96 -3.48 -6.80
CA ALA A 12 8.67 -4.29 -7.79
C ALA A 12 8.43 -5.79 -7.59
N GLU A 13 8.13 -6.20 -6.36
CA GLU A 13 7.89 -7.61 -6.04
C GLU A 13 6.41 -7.96 -6.00
N ALA A 14 5.56 -6.93 -5.94
CA ALA A 14 4.14 -7.14 -5.76
C ALA A 14 3.55 -7.81 -7.00
N LYS A 15 2.70 -8.80 -6.74
CA LYS A 15 1.91 -9.40 -7.82
C LYS A 15 2.72 -10.08 -8.90
N GLY A 16 3.88 -10.64 -8.55
CA GLY A 16 4.65 -11.40 -9.52
C GLY A 16 3.90 -12.58 -10.10
N ARG A 17 2.78 -12.97 -9.50
CA ARG A 17 1.95 -14.09 -9.95
C ARG A 17 0.80 -13.64 -10.85
N LEU A 18 0.67 -12.38 -11.15
CA LEU A 18 -0.34 -11.93 -12.09
C LEU A 18 -0.07 -12.52 -13.46
N ALA A 19 -1.08 -12.46 -14.32
CA ALA A 19 -0.98 -13.05 -15.66
C ALA A 19 0.34 -12.66 -16.32
N PRO A 20 1.01 -13.60 -17.01
CA PRO A 20 2.30 -13.32 -17.60
C PRO A 20 2.27 -12.23 -18.69
N THR A 21 1.08 -11.89 -19.16
CA THR A 21 0.91 -10.84 -20.15
C THR A 21 0.99 -9.43 -19.55
N VAL A 22 0.98 -9.33 -18.21
CA VAL A 22 1.02 -8.04 -17.54
C VAL A 22 2.48 -7.63 -17.34
N GLY A 23 2.87 -6.52 -17.94
CA GLY A 23 4.24 -6.02 -17.83
C GLY A 23 4.56 -5.48 -16.45
N PRO A 24 5.85 -5.26 -16.17
CA PRO A 24 6.27 -4.76 -14.85
C PRO A 24 5.62 -3.43 -14.47
N LEU A 25 5.53 -2.50 -15.41
CA LEU A 25 4.91 -1.21 -15.13
C LEU A 25 3.43 -1.37 -14.82
N GLN A 26 2.74 -2.22 -15.58
CA GLN A 26 1.32 -2.46 -15.36
C GLN A 26 1.08 -3.12 -14.01
N ARG A 27 1.94 -4.06 -13.61
CA ARG A 27 1.84 -4.69 -12.30
C ARG A 27 2.03 -3.67 -11.18
N ARG A 28 2.98 -2.76 -11.37
CA ARG A 28 3.24 -1.72 -10.39
C ARG A 28 2.03 -0.79 -10.25
N LEU A 29 1.46 -0.36 -11.38
CA LEU A 29 0.29 0.51 -11.36
C LEU A 29 -0.92 -0.17 -10.73
N LEU A 30 -1.11 -1.45 -11.02
CA LEU A 30 -2.20 -2.21 -10.44
C LEU A 30 -2.02 -2.36 -8.93
N ALA A 31 -0.81 -2.66 -8.49
CA ALA A 31 -0.53 -2.78 -7.06
C ALA A 31 -0.79 -1.46 -6.32
N ILE A 32 -0.42 -0.34 -6.93
CA ILE A 32 -0.69 0.98 -6.36
C ILE A 32 -2.20 1.21 -6.25
N ALA A 33 -2.94 0.90 -7.31
CA ALA A 33 -4.38 1.09 -7.30
C ALA A 33 -5.06 0.24 -6.23
N MET A 34 -4.65 -1.00 -6.07
CA MET A 34 -5.19 -1.89 -5.05
C MET A 34 -4.87 -1.38 -3.65
N PHE A 35 -3.66 -0.89 -3.45
CA PHE A 35 -3.26 -0.31 -2.18
C PHE A 35 -4.13 0.91 -1.83
N GLU A 36 -4.32 1.80 -2.80
CA GLU A 36 -5.12 3.00 -2.58
C GLU A 36 -6.58 2.66 -2.28
N ASP A 37 -7.11 1.64 -2.94
CA ASP A 37 -8.48 1.18 -2.68
C ASP A 37 -8.63 0.65 -1.25
N VAL A 38 -7.66 -0.13 -0.79
CA VAL A 38 -7.70 -0.67 0.57
C VAL A 38 -7.64 0.46 1.59
N VAL A 39 -6.75 1.42 1.38
CA VAL A 39 -6.63 2.56 2.30
C VAL A 39 -7.92 3.37 2.32
N ALA A 40 -8.49 3.66 1.15
CA ALA A 40 -9.73 4.41 1.08
C ALA A 40 -10.88 3.69 1.80
N ALA A 41 -10.96 2.38 1.63
CA ALA A 41 -11.97 1.59 2.32
C ALA A 41 -11.81 1.66 3.83
N LEU A 42 -10.58 1.55 4.32
CA LEU A 42 -10.32 1.65 5.76
C LEU A 42 -10.65 3.02 6.30
N GLN A 43 -10.35 4.07 5.54
CA GLN A 43 -10.64 5.44 5.96
C GLN A 43 -12.13 5.73 6.02
N SER A 44 -12.94 4.95 5.32
CA SER A 44 -14.39 5.12 5.33
C SER A 44 -15.06 4.43 6.51
N VAL A 45 -14.33 3.59 7.25
CA VAL A 45 -14.91 2.86 8.39
C VAL A 45 -14.87 3.75 9.63
N GLN A 46 -16.04 3.97 10.21
CA GLN A 46 -16.14 4.76 11.44
C GLN A 46 -15.56 3.97 12.62
N GLY A 47 -14.89 4.68 13.52
CA GLY A 47 -14.35 4.07 14.71
C GLY A 47 -12.93 3.55 14.57
N LEU A 48 -12.36 3.60 13.37
CA LEU A 48 -10.95 3.25 13.17
C LEU A 48 -10.08 4.49 13.25
N ASP A 49 -8.91 4.33 13.81
CA ASP A 49 -7.90 5.38 13.78
C ASP A 49 -7.25 5.41 12.39
N ARG A 50 -6.40 6.40 12.18
CA ARG A 50 -5.70 6.58 10.92
C ARG A 50 -4.90 5.32 10.57
N PRO A 51 -4.99 4.81 9.33
CA PRO A 51 -4.23 3.62 8.96
C PRO A 51 -2.73 3.84 9.06
N VAL A 52 -2.01 2.78 9.43
CA VAL A 52 -0.55 2.77 9.45
C VAL A 52 -0.08 1.86 8.32
N VAL A 53 0.66 2.44 7.38
CA VAL A 53 1.18 1.72 6.23
C VAL A 53 2.62 1.33 6.52
N VAL A 54 2.92 0.05 6.41
CA VAL A 54 4.27 -0.48 6.65
C VAL A 54 4.80 -1.01 5.32
N SER A 55 5.89 -0.45 4.84
CA SER A 55 6.42 -0.85 3.54
C SER A 55 7.89 -0.47 3.41
N PRO A 56 8.67 -1.24 2.65
CA PRO A 56 10.02 -0.85 2.29
C PRO A 56 10.06 0.04 1.04
N ASP A 57 8.93 0.30 0.40
CA ASP A 57 8.88 0.98 -0.90
C ASP A 57 8.60 2.47 -0.73
N ARG A 58 9.52 3.28 -1.25
CA ARG A 58 9.44 4.74 -1.12
C ARG A 58 8.20 5.30 -1.82
N GLU A 59 7.79 4.74 -2.94
CA GLU A 59 6.59 5.19 -3.64
C GLU A 59 5.35 4.99 -2.79
N VAL A 60 5.29 3.85 -2.08
CA VAL A 60 4.19 3.56 -1.16
C VAL A 60 4.18 4.58 -0.03
N TRP A 61 5.36 4.94 0.50
CA TRP A 61 5.43 5.94 1.57
C TRP A 61 4.83 7.27 1.13
N ARG A 62 5.20 7.72 -0.07
CA ARG A 62 4.72 9.02 -0.57
C ARG A 62 3.21 9.00 -0.78
N ARG A 63 2.68 7.92 -1.32
CA ARG A 63 1.24 7.82 -1.56
C ARG A 63 0.45 7.69 -0.28
N ALA A 64 0.97 6.92 0.68
CA ALA A 64 0.32 6.79 1.98
C ALA A 64 0.28 8.14 2.70
N ASP A 65 1.38 8.87 2.68
CA ASP A 65 1.45 10.18 3.30
C ASP A 65 0.46 11.15 2.65
N ALA A 66 0.38 11.13 1.33
CA ALA A 66 -0.57 11.98 0.60
C ALA A 66 -2.02 11.65 0.92
N MET A 67 -2.31 10.40 1.31
CA MET A 67 -3.65 9.98 1.72
C MET A 67 -3.92 10.19 3.20
N GLY A 68 -2.97 10.75 3.93
CA GLY A 68 -3.14 11.03 5.35
C GLY A 68 -2.86 9.86 6.27
N CYS A 69 -2.22 8.81 5.77
CA CYS A 69 -1.85 7.66 6.59
C CYS A 69 -0.56 7.93 7.36
N ARG A 70 -0.36 7.18 8.43
CA ARG A 70 0.94 7.11 9.07
C ARG A 70 1.78 6.10 8.30
N VAL A 71 3.07 6.35 8.24
CA VAL A 71 3.98 5.51 7.47
C VAL A 71 5.07 4.96 8.37
N VAL A 72 5.28 3.66 8.31
CA VAL A 72 6.41 3.01 8.98
C VAL A 72 7.31 2.45 7.89
N GLU A 73 8.53 2.93 7.86
CA GLU A 73 9.52 2.49 6.87
C GLU A 73 10.09 1.16 7.32
N GLU A 74 9.85 0.15 6.50
CA GLU A 74 10.36 -1.19 6.76
C GLU A 74 11.69 -1.36 6.05
N PRO A 75 12.73 -1.90 6.71
CA PRO A 75 13.99 -2.13 6.02
C PRO A 75 13.80 -3.11 4.87
N ALA A 76 14.41 -2.81 3.74
CA ALA A 76 14.46 -3.73 2.63
C ALA A 76 15.37 -4.88 3.00
N GLY A 77 14.88 -6.10 2.85
CA GLY A 77 15.74 -7.11 3.31
C GLY A 77 15.57 -8.48 2.89
#